data_b98041bff25ffb08f77a39bee32dd08a
#
_entry.id   b98041bff25ffb08f77a39bee32dd08a
#
_cell.length_a   1.000
_cell.length_b   1.000
_cell.length_c   1.000
_cell.angle_alpha   90.00
_cell.angle_beta   90.00
_cell.angle_gamma   90.00
#
_symmetry.space_group_name_H-M   'P 1'
#
loop_
_entity.id
_entity.type
_entity.pdbx_description
1 polymer ?
#
loop_
_entity_poly.entity_id
_entity_poly.type
_entity_poly.pdbx_seq_one_letter_code
_entity_poly.pdbx_strand_id
1 'polypeptide(L)'
;YKSQYKCLFVDIDGTLITNSSHHFPPYVGSGEPIENNIDFLAELHEQGKAKIVLTTSRPERLRQITIMELQTKGIPYDELVMGLPHCQRVIINDFARSNPYPSCKAINIPRNTDELKDYF
;
A
#
# COMPACT_ATOMS: atom_id res chain seq x y z
N TYR A 1 0.79 12.76 19.90
CA TYR A 1 1.15 12.37 18.53
C TYR A 1 2.32 11.41 18.55
N LYS A 2 2.10 10.21 17.99
CA LYS A 2 3.11 9.16 18.01
C LYS A 2 3.99 9.27 16.77
N SER A 3 5.11 9.96 16.87
CA SER A 3 5.95 10.29 15.72
C SER A 3 6.55 9.07 15.00
N GLN A 4 6.73 7.95 15.70
CA GLN A 4 7.29 6.72 15.09
C GLN A 4 6.24 5.73 14.60
N TYR A 5 5.01 5.85 15.07
CA TYR A 5 3.93 5.00 14.60
C TYR A 5 3.24 5.68 13.42
N LYS A 6 3.07 4.95 12.35
CA LYS A 6 2.50 5.52 11.12
C LYS A 6 1.33 4.68 10.64
N CYS A 7 0.35 5.35 10.06
CA CYS A 7 -0.71 4.70 9.30
C CYS A 7 -0.34 4.80 7.83
N LEU A 8 -0.06 3.65 7.22
CA LEU A 8 0.41 3.60 5.84
C LEU A 8 -0.75 3.21 4.93
N PHE A 9 -1.02 4.03 3.93
CA PHE A 9 -1.97 3.74 2.88
C PHE A 9 -1.16 3.28 1.68
N VAL A 10 -1.25 2.00 1.34
CA VAL A 10 -0.32 1.38 0.39
C VAL A 10 -1.10 0.79 -0.78
N ASP A 11 -0.71 1.19 -1.98
CA ASP A 11 -1.23 0.61 -3.21
C ASP A 11 -0.72 -0.82 -3.39
N ILE A 12 -1.49 -1.66 -4.04
CA ILE A 12 -1.13 -3.07 -4.27
C ILE A 12 -0.39 -3.22 -5.60
N ASP A 13 -1.07 -2.95 -6.70
CA ASP A 13 -0.54 -3.24 -8.04
C ASP A 13 0.46 -2.18 -8.47
N GLY A 14 1.70 -2.60 -8.72
CA GLY A 14 2.80 -1.72 -9.04
C GLY A 14 3.65 -1.34 -7.84
N THR A 15 3.19 -1.61 -6.61
CA THR A 15 3.89 -1.28 -5.37
C THR A 15 4.30 -2.52 -4.57
N LEU A 16 3.41 -3.47 -4.41
CA LEU A 16 3.65 -4.71 -3.68
C LEU A 16 3.64 -5.92 -4.60
N ILE A 17 2.89 -5.84 -5.68
CA ILE A 17 2.79 -6.88 -6.70
C ILE A 17 3.04 -6.20 -8.03
N THR A 18 3.85 -6.80 -8.90
CA THR A 18 4.14 -6.20 -10.20
C THR A 18 2.86 -6.03 -11.01
N ASN A 19 2.78 -4.91 -11.72
CA ASN A 19 1.67 -4.60 -12.60
C ASN A 19 2.21 -4.58 -14.03
N SER A 20 1.93 -5.63 -14.79
CA SER A 20 2.40 -5.79 -16.16
C SER A 20 1.38 -5.36 -17.20
N SER A 21 0.17 -5.01 -16.80
CA SER A 21 -0.89 -4.64 -17.72
C SER A 21 -0.75 -3.19 -18.14
N HIS A 22 -0.70 -2.96 -19.47
CA HIS A 22 -0.69 -1.62 -20.04
C HIS A 22 -2.09 -1.15 -20.47
N HIS A 23 -2.99 -2.07 -20.76
CA HIS A 23 -4.27 -1.76 -21.38
C HIS A 23 -5.48 -2.29 -20.64
N PHE A 24 -5.26 -3.21 -19.71
CA PHE A 24 -6.33 -3.87 -18.98
C PHE A 24 -6.02 -3.82 -17.49
N PRO A 25 -7.04 -3.90 -16.63
CA PRO A 25 -6.80 -4.10 -15.22
C PRO A 25 -5.92 -5.34 -15.00
N PRO A 26 -5.06 -5.36 -13.99
CA PRO A 26 -4.23 -6.52 -13.74
C PRO A 26 -5.09 -7.74 -13.44
N TYR A 27 -4.70 -8.88 -13.99
CA TYR A 27 -5.33 -10.14 -13.63
C TYR A 27 -4.82 -10.55 -12.25
N VAL A 28 -5.75 -10.81 -11.36
CA VAL A 28 -5.41 -11.23 -10.00
C VAL A 28 -4.61 -12.53 -10.06
N GLY A 29 -3.47 -12.56 -9.38
CA GLY A 29 -2.58 -13.71 -9.34
C GLY A 29 -1.53 -13.77 -10.44
N SER A 30 -1.59 -12.87 -11.44
CA SER A 30 -0.64 -12.89 -12.55
C SER A 30 0.65 -12.11 -12.27
N GLY A 31 0.66 -11.23 -11.26
CA GLY A 31 1.84 -10.45 -10.90
C GLY A 31 2.76 -11.19 -9.95
N GLU A 32 4.01 -10.76 -9.89
CA GLU A 32 5.00 -11.29 -8.98
C GLU A 32 5.11 -10.41 -7.73
N PRO A 33 5.41 -10.99 -6.56
CA PRO A 33 5.60 -10.18 -5.36
C PRO A 33 6.85 -9.31 -5.48
N ILE A 34 6.75 -8.06 -5.07
CA ILE A 34 7.90 -7.16 -4.96
C ILE A 34 8.42 -7.33 -3.54
N GLU A 35 9.27 -8.32 -3.34
CA GLU A 35 9.59 -8.84 -2.02
C GLU A 35 10.24 -7.82 -1.09
N ASN A 36 11.13 -6.97 -1.60
CA ASN A 36 11.78 -5.97 -0.78
C ASN A 36 10.77 -5.00 -0.16
N ASN A 37 9.75 -4.61 -0.92
CA ASN A 37 8.71 -3.73 -0.42
C ASN A 37 7.81 -4.44 0.60
N ILE A 38 7.46 -5.69 0.30
CA ILE A 38 6.65 -6.51 1.21
C ILE A 38 7.40 -6.73 2.53
N ASP A 39 8.67 -7.09 2.45
CA ASP A 39 9.49 -7.36 3.64
C ASP A 39 9.65 -6.13 4.51
N PHE A 40 9.82 -4.95 3.89
CA PHE A 40 9.90 -3.70 4.61
C PHE A 40 8.62 -3.41 5.39
N LEU A 41 7.46 -3.58 4.75
CA LEU A 41 6.18 -3.39 5.42
C LEU A 41 5.94 -4.43 6.52
N ALA A 42 6.31 -5.68 6.25
CA ALA A 42 6.16 -6.75 7.23
C ALA A 42 7.00 -6.47 8.48
N GLU A 43 8.21 -5.99 8.31
CA GLU A 43 9.07 -5.62 9.42
C GLU A 43 8.46 -4.51 10.27
N LEU A 44 7.96 -3.45 9.63
CA LEU A 44 7.29 -2.36 10.36
C LEU A 44 6.05 -2.86 11.10
N HIS A 45 5.28 -3.73 10.47
CA HIS A 45 4.05 -4.27 11.05
C HIS A 45 4.36 -5.15 12.26
N GLU A 46 5.33 -6.05 12.14
CA GLU A 46 5.74 -6.93 13.23
C GLU A 46 6.30 -6.16 14.43
N GLN A 47 7.01 -5.07 14.17
CA GLN A 47 7.57 -4.23 15.23
C GLN A 47 6.53 -3.31 15.87
N GLY A 48 5.28 -3.36 15.44
CA GLY A 48 4.24 -2.49 15.95
C GLY A 48 4.43 -1.02 15.60
N LYS A 49 5.11 -0.73 14.49
CA LYS A 49 5.43 0.64 14.06
C LYS A 49 4.49 1.17 13.00
N ALA A 50 3.59 0.35 12.48
CA ALA A 50 2.68 0.78 11.42
C ALA A 50 1.38 0.02 11.46
N LYS A 51 0.29 0.75 11.20
CA LYS A 51 -0.97 0.19 10.75
C LYS A 51 -0.96 0.27 9.23
N ILE A 52 -1.34 -0.80 8.55
CA ILE A 52 -1.29 -0.88 7.09
C ILE A 52 -2.70 -0.97 6.54
N VAL A 53 -3.06 0.00 5.72
CA VAL A 53 -4.32 0.04 4.98
C VAL A 53 -3.97 -0.14 3.51
N LEU A 54 -4.31 -1.28 2.94
CA LEU A 54 -4.10 -1.50 1.51
C LEU A 54 -5.23 -0.84 0.73
N THR A 55 -4.87 -0.15 -0.34
CA THR A 55 -5.82 0.56 -1.19
C THR A 55 -5.64 0.10 -2.63
N THR A 56 -6.74 -0.12 -3.34
CA THR A 56 -6.65 -0.64 -4.70
C THR A 56 -7.86 -0.25 -5.53
N SER A 57 -7.63 -0.11 -6.83
CA SER A 57 -8.70 0.06 -7.81
C SER A 57 -9.32 -1.26 -8.25
N ARG A 58 -8.80 -2.40 -7.77
CA ARG A 58 -9.42 -3.70 -8.07
C ARG A 58 -10.89 -3.67 -7.64
N PRO A 59 -11.81 -4.17 -8.48
CA PRO A 59 -13.23 -4.15 -8.14
C PRO A 59 -13.55 -4.95 -6.88
N GLU A 60 -14.55 -4.52 -6.13
CA GLU A 60 -15.00 -5.21 -4.91
C GLU A 60 -15.38 -6.68 -5.17
N ARG A 61 -15.89 -7.00 -6.34
CA ARG A 61 -16.22 -8.39 -6.69
C ARG A 61 -15.01 -9.33 -6.67
N LEU A 62 -13.80 -8.78 -6.67
CA LEU A 62 -12.56 -9.54 -6.62
C LEU A 62 -11.97 -9.62 -5.21
N ARG A 63 -12.72 -9.26 -4.18
CA ARG A 63 -12.19 -9.19 -2.80
C ARG A 63 -11.66 -10.53 -2.32
N GLN A 64 -12.42 -11.61 -2.45
CA GLN A 64 -12.01 -12.91 -1.94
C GLN A 64 -10.73 -13.41 -2.60
N ILE A 65 -10.65 -13.30 -3.92
CA ILE A 65 -9.48 -13.75 -4.66
C ILE A 65 -8.26 -12.87 -4.37
N THR A 66 -8.49 -11.57 -4.13
CA THR A 66 -7.43 -10.64 -3.73
C THR A 66 -6.89 -10.98 -2.35
N ILE A 67 -7.78 -11.27 -1.39
CA ILE A 67 -7.37 -11.67 -0.04
C ILE A 67 -6.53 -12.94 -0.09
N MET A 68 -6.92 -13.92 -0.90
CA MET A 68 -6.15 -15.16 -1.08
C MET A 68 -4.77 -14.88 -1.66
N GLU A 69 -4.67 -13.97 -2.62
CA GLU A 69 -3.39 -13.59 -3.21
C GLU A 69 -2.49 -12.90 -2.18
N LEU A 70 -3.04 -11.97 -1.41
CA LEU A 70 -2.28 -11.27 -0.38
C LEU A 70 -1.72 -12.25 0.66
N GLN A 71 -2.54 -13.21 1.06
CA GLN A 71 -2.14 -14.23 2.01
C GLN A 71 -1.03 -15.11 1.44
N THR A 72 -1.19 -15.57 0.21
CA THR A 72 -0.21 -16.43 -0.46
C THR A 72 1.13 -15.73 -0.63
N LYS A 73 1.12 -14.43 -0.91
CA LYS A 73 2.33 -13.63 -1.12
C LYS A 73 2.90 -13.03 0.17
N GLY A 74 2.29 -13.32 1.31
CA GLY A 74 2.79 -12.88 2.61
C GLY A 74 2.71 -11.37 2.83
N ILE A 75 1.72 -10.71 2.25
CA ILE A 75 1.55 -9.25 2.36
C ILE A 75 0.75 -8.96 3.62
N PRO A 76 1.34 -8.22 4.60
CA PRO A 76 0.63 -7.87 5.81
C PRO A 76 -0.32 -6.70 5.57
N TYR A 77 -1.46 -6.69 6.26
CA TYR A 77 -2.35 -5.54 6.25
C TYR A 77 -3.33 -5.63 7.41
N ASP A 78 -3.85 -4.50 7.82
CA ASP A 78 -4.90 -4.40 8.83
C ASP A 78 -6.26 -4.14 8.19
N GLU A 79 -6.29 -3.39 7.10
CA GLU A 79 -7.52 -3.09 6.38
C GLU A 79 -7.26 -3.12 4.88
N LEU A 80 -8.30 -3.45 4.12
CA LEU A 80 -8.25 -3.54 2.66
C LEU A 80 -9.41 -2.74 2.08
N VAL A 81 -9.08 -1.67 1.37
CA VAL A 81 -10.05 -0.80 0.70
C VAL A 81 -9.97 -1.05 -0.79
N MET A 82 -11.05 -1.59 -1.36
CA MET A 82 -11.12 -1.96 -2.77
C MET A 82 -12.13 -1.10 -3.51
N GLY A 83 -12.10 -1.17 -4.83
CA GLY A 83 -13.08 -0.47 -5.67
C GLY A 83 -12.86 1.02 -5.74
N LEU A 84 -11.67 1.51 -5.40
CA LEU A 84 -11.37 2.94 -5.53
C LEU A 84 -11.31 3.32 -7.01
N PRO A 85 -11.75 4.53 -7.37
CA PRO A 85 -11.63 4.96 -8.75
C PRO A 85 -10.15 5.05 -9.17
N HIS A 86 -9.90 4.78 -10.44
CA HIS A 86 -8.56 4.86 -11.00
C HIS A 86 -8.22 6.33 -11.29
N CYS A 87 -7.77 7.04 -10.27
CA CYS A 87 -7.50 8.48 -10.34
C CYS A 87 -6.47 8.85 -9.28
N GLN A 88 -6.07 10.12 -9.26
CA GLN A 88 -5.14 10.62 -8.27
C GLN A 88 -5.69 10.43 -6.85
N ARG A 89 -4.83 9.98 -5.95
CA ARG A 89 -5.14 9.88 -4.52
C ARG A 89 -4.77 11.17 -3.83
N VAL A 90 -5.69 11.69 -3.04
CA VAL A 90 -5.47 12.90 -2.24
C VAL A 90 -5.89 12.60 -0.81
N ILE A 91 -5.00 12.82 0.13
CA ILE A 91 -5.29 12.69 1.56
C ILE A 91 -5.39 14.10 2.13
N ILE A 92 -6.51 14.39 2.80
CA ILE A 92 -6.76 15.70 3.37
C ILE A 92 -6.75 15.57 4.88
N ASN A 93 -5.78 16.20 5.52
CA ASN A 93 -5.59 16.20 6.95
C ASN A 93 -5.21 17.59 7.40
N ASP A 94 -5.55 17.94 8.62
CA ASP A 94 -5.07 19.20 9.20
C ASP A 94 -3.66 19.03 9.78
N PHE A 95 -3.00 20.13 10.08
CA PHE A 95 -1.94 20.14 11.06
C PHE A 95 -2.08 21.39 11.91
N ALA A 96 -1.67 21.27 13.17
CA ALA A 96 -1.89 22.32 14.14
C ALA A 96 -0.60 22.61 14.92
N ARG A 97 -0.61 23.67 15.71
CA ARG A 97 0.55 24.05 16.50
C ARG A 97 0.98 22.94 17.47
N SER A 98 0.02 22.17 18.00
CA SER A 98 0.29 21.01 18.85
C SER A 98 0.87 19.82 18.08
N ASN A 99 0.83 19.90 16.77
CA ASN A 99 1.37 18.89 15.87
C ASN A 99 2.11 19.62 14.74
N PRO A 100 3.38 20.03 14.96
CA PRO A 100 4.07 20.96 14.07
C PRO A 100 4.53 20.38 12.75
N TYR A 101 4.28 19.09 12.50
CA TYR A 101 4.64 18.45 11.24
C TYR A 101 3.48 18.51 10.27
N PRO A 102 3.74 18.49 8.96
CA PRO A 102 2.67 18.08 8.04
C PRO A 102 2.17 16.72 8.49
N SER A 103 0.86 16.58 8.66
CA SER A 103 0.28 15.33 9.14
C SER A 103 0.16 14.27 8.04
N CYS A 104 0.43 14.64 6.79
CA CYS A 104 0.44 13.74 5.65
C CYS A 104 1.76 13.81 4.91
N LYS A 105 2.17 12.67 4.39
CA LYS A 105 3.31 12.55 3.47
C LYS A 105 2.87 11.68 2.31
N ALA A 106 3.20 12.07 1.08
CA ALA A 106 2.92 11.26 -0.10
C ALA A 106 4.23 10.71 -0.67
N ILE A 107 4.25 9.42 -0.94
CA ILE A 107 5.37 8.74 -1.59
C ILE A 107 4.87 8.23 -2.94
N ASN A 108 5.53 8.69 -4.00
CA ASN A 108 5.22 8.26 -5.36
C ASN A 108 6.43 7.50 -5.89
N ILE A 109 6.38 6.18 -5.83
CA ILE A 109 7.47 5.35 -6.32
C ILE A 109 7.20 4.97 -7.78
N PRO A 110 8.25 4.83 -8.59
CA PRO A 110 8.06 4.33 -9.94
C PRO A 110 7.46 2.92 -9.91
N ARG A 111 6.58 2.64 -10.88
CA ARG A 111 5.87 1.35 -10.94
C ARG A 111 6.84 0.18 -10.94
N ASN A 112 6.53 -0.84 -10.15
CA ASN A 112 7.26 -2.10 -10.06
C ASN A 112 8.68 -1.99 -9.49
N THR A 113 9.04 -0.87 -8.86
CA THR A 113 10.36 -0.75 -8.22
C THR A 113 10.32 -1.28 -6.79
N ASP A 114 11.48 -1.66 -6.29
CA ASP A 114 11.62 -2.30 -4.98
C ASP A 114 12.31 -1.41 -3.94
N GLU A 115 12.26 -0.10 -4.14
CA GLU A 115 13.02 0.87 -3.35
C GLU A 115 12.13 1.62 -2.34
N LEU A 116 11.00 1.07 -1.94
CA LEU A 116 10.08 1.72 -1.00
C LEU A 116 10.78 2.17 0.27
N LYS A 117 11.67 1.35 0.79
CA LYS A 117 12.41 1.64 2.02
C LYS A 117 13.19 2.96 1.94
N ASP A 118 13.67 3.32 0.75
CA ASP A 118 14.50 4.51 0.58
C ASP A 118 13.73 5.81 0.79
N TYR A 119 12.41 5.76 0.79
CA TYR A 119 11.55 6.93 1.01
C TYR A 119 11.21 7.16 2.49
N PHE A 120 11.66 6.28 3.35
CA PHE A 120 11.38 6.37 4.80
C PHE A 120 12.61 6.83 5.63
#